data_a1815ed0b764a7ecd7b23227dfe43ba8
#
_entry.id   a1815ed0b764a7ecd7b23227dfe43ba8
#
_cell.length_a   1.000
_cell.length_b   1.000
_cell.length_c   1.000
_cell.angle_alpha   90.00
_cell.angle_beta   90.00
_cell.angle_gamma   90.00
#
_symmetry.space_group_name_H-M   'P 1'
#
loop_
_entity.id
_entity.type
_entity.pdbx_description
1 polymer ?
#
loop_
_entity_poly.entity_id
_entity_poly.type
_entity_poly.pdbx_seq_one_letter_code
_entity_poly.pdbx_strand_id
1 'polypeptide(L)'
;MGIFSISVICEEYRNGIKLGEVTRTFVASSLNCNFGIPVYFENIPSSYEFELGKKNCFDIVASSSYNSELYLNFSSTAFSNGAKVSLPDSNANGKYDFEWKDAFFENIETTNDVEVIQTSSTQFFANRGKVGARFCWELADCELREGDKYFVDAKAILDRCGMTDTANIQLTINFEGPESSIYTPNSFSPNGDGIEDVFRLKNEANECLEITQTKIYDLMGNLVFESDNPNFFWNGKNFLDKHVSSGIYMVVYEGNYGSRKEVNSFKLLLYR
;
A
#
# COMPACT_ATOMS: atom_id res chain seq x y z
N MET A 1 19.26 36.41 18.30
CA MET A 1 19.81 36.72 16.95
C MET A 1 20.84 37.81 17.10
N GLY A 2 22.08 37.57 16.73
CA GLY A 2 23.15 38.53 16.76
C GLY A 2 23.97 38.49 15.49
N ILE A 3 24.39 39.64 15.03
CA ILE A 3 25.34 39.76 13.93
C ILE A 3 26.66 40.19 14.56
N PHE A 4 27.69 39.43 14.31
CA PHE A 4 29.04 39.67 14.85
C PHE A 4 29.98 39.98 13.68
N SER A 5 30.82 40.97 13.88
CA SER A 5 31.89 41.26 12.96
C SER A 5 33.21 40.76 13.57
N ILE A 6 33.92 39.91 12.86
CA ILE A 6 35.19 39.35 13.27
C ILE A 6 36.22 39.89 12.25
N SER A 7 37.20 40.67 12.77
CA SER A 7 38.30 41.15 11.97
C SER A 7 39.58 40.42 12.33
N VAL A 8 40.22 39.85 11.32
CA VAL A 8 41.51 39.20 11.42
C VAL A 8 42.53 40.10 10.76
N ILE A 9 43.54 40.46 11.49
CA ILE A 9 44.67 41.25 11.00
C ILE A 9 45.87 40.31 10.81
N CYS A 10 46.38 40.26 9.63
CA CYS A 10 47.57 39.52 9.31
C CYS A 10 48.73 40.52 9.01
N GLU A 11 49.76 40.45 9.78
CA GLU A 11 50.92 41.33 9.66
C GLU A 11 52.11 40.52 9.13
N GLU A 12 52.82 41.05 8.14
CA GLU A 12 54.08 40.48 7.60
C GLU A 12 55.27 41.17 8.18
N TYR A 13 56.22 40.41 8.71
CA TYR A 13 57.50 40.91 9.26
C TYR A 13 58.66 40.23 8.56
N ARG A 14 59.69 40.99 8.30
CA ARG A 14 61.00 40.50 7.82
C ARG A 14 62.14 41.13 8.64
N ASN A 15 62.94 40.30 9.27
CA ASN A 15 64.02 40.73 10.15
C ASN A 15 63.58 41.74 11.24
N GLY A 16 62.34 41.51 11.78
CA GLY A 16 61.76 42.36 12.84
C GLY A 16 61.12 43.65 12.33
N ILE A 17 61.15 43.92 11.03
CA ILE A 17 60.54 45.09 10.42
C ILE A 17 59.16 44.68 9.82
N LYS A 18 58.10 45.39 10.18
CA LYS A 18 56.75 45.19 9.62
C LYS A 18 56.75 45.63 8.16
N LEU A 19 56.47 44.75 7.24
CA LEU A 19 56.42 44.99 5.78
C LEU A 19 55.02 45.33 5.30
N GLY A 20 54.02 44.77 5.93
CA GLY A 20 52.65 45.00 5.47
C GLY A 20 51.64 44.47 6.46
N GLU A 21 50.43 44.87 6.24
CA GLU A 21 49.25 44.43 7.02
C GLU A 21 48.07 44.24 6.09
N VAL A 22 47.32 43.16 6.28
CA VAL A 22 46.04 42.89 5.61
C VAL A 22 45.00 42.61 6.68
N THR A 23 43.92 43.39 6.64
CA THR A 23 42.76 43.16 7.47
C THR A 23 41.65 42.48 6.66
N ARG A 24 41.12 41.41 7.15
CA ARG A 24 39.92 40.72 6.64
C ARG A 24 38.84 40.74 7.67
N THR A 25 37.67 41.28 7.30
CA THR A 25 36.52 41.31 8.14
C THR A 25 35.47 40.30 7.64
N PHE A 26 35.01 39.43 8.50
CA PHE A 26 33.95 38.45 8.29
C PHE A 26 32.75 38.87 9.09
N VAL A 27 31.58 38.75 8.48
CA VAL A 27 30.31 38.91 9.19
C VAL A 27 29.79 37.52 9.50
N ALA A 28 29.64 37.22 10.79
CA ALA A 28 29.02 35.98 11.24
C ALA A 28 27.65 36.31 11.86
N SER A 29 26.62 35.64 11.44
CA SER A 29 25.31 35.73 12.04
C SER A 29 25.09 34.55 12.99
N SER A 30 24.68 34.83 14.20
CA SER A 30 24.21 33.81 15.16
C SER A 30 22.71 33.67 14.99
N LEU A 31 22.27 32.51 14.51
CA LEU A 31 20.88 32.11 14.49
C LEU A 31 20.58 31.35 15.77
N ASN A 32 19.44 31.64 16.42
CA ASN A 32 19.03 30.88 17.57
C ASN A 32 18.35 29.58 17.08
N CYS A 33 19.16 28.59 16.79
CA CYS A 33 18.70 27.26 16.43
C CYS A 33 18.58 26.42 17.71
N ASN A 34 17.52 26.64 18.49
CA ASN A 34 17.25 25.83 19.67
C ASN A 34 17.18 24.35 19.30
N PHE A 35 17.90 23.52 20.07
CA PHE A 35 17.80 22.07 19.97
C PHE A 35 16.52 21.65 20.67
N GLY A 36 15.44 21.52 19.92
CA GLY A 36 14.18 20.97 20.40
C GLY A 36 14.00 19.52 19.96
N ILE A 37 12.79 19.02 20.12
CA ILE A 37 12.42 17.68 19.68
C ILE A 37 12.54 17.64 18.15
N PRO A 38 13.33 16.69 17.61
CA PRO A 38 13.44 16.52 16.16
C PRO A 38 12.08 16.14 15.56
N VAL A 39 12.03 16.05 14.24
CA VAL A 39 10.85 15.56 13.55
C VAL A 39 10.51 14.13 13.97
N TYR A 40 9.24 13.85 14.19
CA TYR A 40 8.72 12.52 14.55
C TYR A 40 7.35 12.29 13.95
N PHE A 41 6.95 11.02 13.86
CA PHE A 41 5.60 10.62 13.46
C PHE A 41 4.71 10.46 14.68
N GLU A 42 3.47 10.95 14.63
CA GLU A 42 2.52 10.87 15.72
C GLU A 42 1.78 9.52 15.71
N ASN A 43 1.89 8.76 16.80
CA ASN A 43 1.07 7.56 17.12
C ASN A 43 0.60 6.72 15.93
N ILE A 44 1.52 6.34 15.05
CA ILE A 44 1.21 5.58 13.86
C ILE A 44 1.44 4.08 14.15
N PRO A 45 0.44 3.19 13.92
CA PRO A 45 0.64 1.75 13.94
C PRO A 45 1.66 1.32 12.88
N SER A 46 2.37 0.22 13.12
CA SER A 46 3.31 -0.34 12.14
C SER A 46 2.62 -1.10 10.99
N SER A 47 1.35 -1.47 11.18
CA SER A 47 0.56 -2.17 10.16
C SER A 47 -0.89 -1.78 10.19
N TYR A 48 -1.53 -1.90 9.05
CA TYR A 48 -2.96 -1.72 8.82
C TYR A 48 -3.53 -2.94 8.12
N GLU A 49 -4.74 -3.34 8.54
CA GLU A 49 -5.52 -4.38 7.88
C GLU A 49 -6.54 -3.71 6.96
N PHE A 50 -6.49 -4.05 5.66
CA PHE A 50 -7.38 -3.52 4.64
C PHE A 50 -8.33 -4.60 4.17
N GLU A 51 -9.61 -4.26 4.06
CA GLU A 51 -10.62 -5.14 3.49
C GLU A 51 -10.65 -5.01 1.97
N LEU A 52 -10.62 -6.13 1.27
CA LEU A 52 -10.78 -6.17 -0.19
C LEU A 52 -12.19 -5.71 -0.60
N GLY A 53 -12.29 -4.97 -1.70
CA GLY A 53 -13.55 -4.44 -2.22
C GLY A 53 -14.10 -3.23 -1.46
N LYS A 54 -13.35 -2.69 -0.49
CA LYS A 54 -13.73 -1.48 0.25
C LYS A 54 -12.66 -0.40 0.10
N LYS A 55 -13.11 0.84 0.23
CA LYS A 55 -12.20 1.98 0.38
C LYS A 55 -11.66 2.01 1.80
N ASN A 56 -10.38 1.76 1.95
CA ASN A 56 -9.66 1.80 3.21
C ASN A 56 -8.78 3.04 3.26
N CYS A 57 -8.73 3.71 4.41
CA CYS A 57 -7.91 4.91 4.59
C CYS A 57 -7.26 4.93 5.97
N PHE A 58 -6.09 5.57 6.07
CA PHE A 58 -5.46 5.95 7.32
C PHE A 58 -4.71 7.28 7.17
N ASP A 59 -4.47 7.94 8.30
CA ASP A 59 -3.80 9.23 8.34
C ASP A 59 -2.37 9.05 8.85
N ILE A 60 -1.44 9.77 8.23
CA ILE A 60 -0.04 9.84 8.65
C ILE A 60 0.27 11.29 8.97
N VAL A 61 0.76 11.53 10.19
CA VAL A 61 1.09 12.86 10.68
C VAL A 61 2.52 12.88 11.16
N ALA A 62 3.29 13.84 10.68
CA ALA A 62 4.61 14.17 11.17
C ALA A 62 4.59 15.54 11.86
N SER A 63 5.28 15.65 12.98
CA SER A 63 5.35 16.85 13.80
C SER A 63 6.76 17.18 14.19
N SER A 64 6.99 18.46 14.46
CA SER A 64 8.21 18.99 15.04
C SER A 64 7.87 20.09 16.05
N SER A 65 8.66 20.24 17.10
CA SER A 65 8.53 21.37 18.02
C SER A 65 8.92 22.72 17.41
N TYR A 66 9.36 22.71 16.15
CA TYR A 66 9.79 23.91 15.44
C TYR A 66 8.77 24.35 14.40
N ASN A 67 8.51 25.64 14.37
CA ASN A 67 7.71 26.27 13.29
C ASN A 67 8.59 26.51 12.04
N SER A 68 9.20 25.44 11.54
CA SER A 68 10.03 25.41 10.33
C SER A 68 9.33 24.61 9.25
N GLU A 69 9.80 24.71 8.02
CA GLU A 69 9.28 23.92 6.91
C GLU A 69 9.52 22.43 7.18
N LEU A 70 8.43 21.68 7.15
CA LEU A 70 8.37 20.24 7.36
C LEU A 70 7.78 19.60 6.12
N TYR A 71 8.53 18.69 5.55
CA TYR A 71 8.18 17.97 4.33
C TYR A 71 7.84 16.54 4.66
N LEU A 72 6.81 16.00 3.99
CA LEU A 72 6.36 14.62 4.15
C LEU A 72 6.31 13.95 2.79
N ASN A 73 7.16 12.96 2.60
CA ASN A 73 7.26 12.18 1.36
C ASN A 73 6.70 10.79 1.57
N PHE A 74 5.99 10.27 0.58
CA PHE A 74 5.50 8.91 0.52
C PHE A 74 6.09 8.18 -0.68
N SER A 75 6.43 6.90 -0.47
CA SER A 75 6.82 5.98 -1.53
C SER A 75 6.15 4.65 -1.31
N SER A 76 5.49 4.12 -2.34
CA SER A 76 4.82 2.82 -2.28
C SER A 76 4.60 2.26 -3.68
N THR A 77 4.72 0.94 -3.83
CA THR A 77 4.28 0.24 -5.04
C THR A 77 2.75 0.24 -5.18
N ALA A 78 2.01 0.48 -4.08
CA ALA A 78 0.55 0.59 -4.09
C ALA A 78 0.05 1.75 -4.96
N PHE A 79 0.87 2.80 -5.19
CA PHE A 79 0.48 3.93 -6.05
C PHE A 79 0.31 3.54 -7.51
N SER A 80 1.04 2.56 -8.02
CA SER A 80 0.84 2.01 -9.37
C SER A 80 -0.46 1.22 -9.49
N ASN A 81 -1.02 0.77 -8.35
CA ASN A 81 -2.23 -0.02 -8.25
C ASN A 81 -3.42 0.81 -7.71
N GLY A 82 -3.40 2.13 -7.92
CA GLY A 82 -4.53 3.00 -7.63
C GLY A 82 -4.60 3.58 -6.22
N ALA A 83 -3.65 3.25 -5.32
CA ALA A 83 -3.58 3.93 -4.03
C ALA A 83 -3.29 5.43 -4.22
N LYS A 84 -3.83 6.24 -3.32
CA LYS A 84 -3.70 7.70 -3.38
C LYS A 84 -3.35 8.25 -2.00
N VAL A 85 -2.54 9.29 -2.00
CA VAL A 85 -2.34 10.13 -0.82
C VAL A 85 -2.93 11.51 -1.12
N SER A 86 -3.70 12.03 -0.20
CA SER A 86 -4.35 13.32 -0.33
C SER A 86 -4.29 14.08 1.00
N LEU A 87 -4.64 15.34 0.93
CA LEU A 87 -4.92 16.08 2.14
C LEU A 87 -6.21 15.55 2.77
N PRO A 88 -6.26 15.39 4.10
CA PRO A 88 -7.46 14.94 4.75
C PRO A 88 -8.54 16.01 4.69
N ASP A 89 -9.58 15.74 3.91
CA ASP A 89 -10.77 16.56 3.77
C ASP A 89 -11.98 15.63 3.79
N SER A 90 -12.51 15.32 4.99
CA SER A 90 -13.65 14.42 5.15
C SER A 90 -14.97 15.03 4.75
N ASN A 91 -15.04 16.38 4.70
CA ASN A 91 -16.26 17.11 4.39
C ASN A 91 -16.32 17.60 2.95
N ALA A 92 -15.29 17.33 2.14
CA ALA A 92 -15.14 17.81 0.76
C ALA A 92 -15.34 19.33 0.60
N ASN A 93 -14.92 20.09 1.64
CA ASN A 93 -15.07 21.55 1.68
C ASN A 93 -13.79 22.28 1.24
N GLY A 94 -12.76 21.54 0.81
CA GLY A 94 -11.47 22.06 0.40
C GLY A 94 -10.56 22.47 1.57
N LYS A 95 -10.92 22.10 2.81
CA LYS A 95 -10.15 22.40 4.01
C LYS A 95 -9.65 21.12 4.68
N TYR A 96 -8.52 21.20 5.35
CA TYR A 96 -8.03 20.10 6.18
C TYR A 96 -8.97 19.83 7.34
N ASP A 97 -9.34 18.57 7.54
CA ASP A 97 -10.11 18.11 8.70
C ASP A 97 -9.23 17.80 9.92
N PHE A 98 -7.92 17.96 9.82
CA PHE A 98 -7.09 17.94 10.99
C PHE A 98 -7.45 19.16 11.86
N GLU A 99 -8.04 18.90 13.03
CA GLU A 99 -8.05 19.89 14.10
C GLU A 99 -6.61 20.15 14.55
N TRP A 100 -5.97 21.09 13.91
CA TRP A 100 -4.68 21.60 14.33
C TRP A 100 -4.90 22.42 15.59
N LYS A 101 -4.78 21.80 16.75
CA LYS A 101 -5.01 22.45 18.07
C LYS A 101 -3.94 23.43 18.48
N ASP A 102 -2.94 23.66 17.65
CA ASP A 102 -1.89 24.62 17.97
C ASP A 102 -2.23 26.01 17.41
N ALA A 103 -2.24 26.99 18.31
CA ALA A 103 -2.57 28.42 18.06
C ALA A 103 -1.74 29.11 16.97
N PHE A 104 -0.76 28.42 16.38
CA PHE A 104 0.07 28.94 15.29
C PHE A 104 -0.57 28.83 13.90
N PHE A 105 -1.72 28.12 13.77
CA PHE A 105 -2.33 27.80 12.48
C PHE A 105 -3.73 28.37 12.29
N GLU A 106 -4.16 29.35 13.09
CA GLU A 106 -5.51 29.91 13.05
C GLU A 106 -5.95 30.51 11.70
N ASN A 107 -5.04 30.70 10.73
CA ASN A 107 -5.32 31.39 9.47
C ASN A 107 -4.76 30.73 8.22
N ILE A 108 -4.48 29.43 8.21
CA ILE A 108 -4.06 28.77 6.98
C ILE A 108 -5.30 28.50 6.12
N GLU A 109 -5.60 29.40 5.21
CA GLU A 109 -6.46 29.14 4.06
C GLU A 109 -5.70 28.18 3.13
N THR A 110 -6.10 26.95 3.12
CA THR A 110 -5.33 25.74 2.81
C THR A 110 -5.12 25.46 1.33
N THR A 111 -5.51 26.30 0.43
CA THR A 111 -5.46 25.98 -1.00
C THR A 111 -4.19 26.38 -1.72
N ASN A 112 -3.34 27.24 -1.14
CA ASN A 112 -2.22 27.84 -1.87
C ASN A 112 -0.82 27.49 -1.32
N ASP A 113 -0.70 26.89 -0.13
CA ASP A 113 0.60 26.72 0.53
C ASP A 113 1.09 25.27 0.57
N VAL A 114 0.35 24.34 0.01
CA VAL A 114 0.77 22.93 -0.09
C VAL A 114 1.10 22.59 -1.52
N GLU A 115 2.38 22.46 -1.79
CA GLU A 115 2.86 21.93 -3.04
C GLU A 115 2.72 20.41 -3.03
N VAL A 116 1.86 19.88 -3.91
CA VAL A 116 1.70 18.44 -4.12
C VAL A 116 2.43 18.05 -5.40
N ILE A 117 3.57 17.39 -5.25
CA ILE A 117 4.29 16.82 -6.38
C ILE A 117 3.95 15.34 -6.44
N GLN A 118 3.23 14.95 -7.49
CA GLN A 118 2.82 13.58 -7.71
C GLN A 118 3.64 12.94 -8.81
N THR A 119 4.35 11.86 -8.47
CA THR A 119 4.99 10.96 -9.44
C THR A 119 4.33 9.58 -9.33
N SER A 120 4.66 8.65 -10.22
CA SER A 120 4.10 7.29 -10.21
C SER A 120 4.37 6.49 -8.92
N SER A 121 5.39 6.85 -8.15
CA SER A 121 5.81 6.11 -6.95
C SER A 121 6.05 6.98 -5.71
N THR A 122 6.02 8.30 -5.84
CA THR A 122 6.33 9.24 -4.75
C THR A 122 5.33 10.37 -4.71
N GLN A 123 4.85 10.71 -3.51
CA GLN A 123 3.99 11.87 -3.27
C GLN A 123 4.59 12.72 -2.15
N PHE A 124 4.45 14.03 -2.27
CA PHE A 124 5.15 15.00 -1.44
C PHE A 124 4.19 16.07 -0.90
N PHE A 125 4.30 16.38 0.38
CA PHE A 125 3.51 17.38 1.08
C PHE A 125 4.42 18.27 1.92
N ALA A 126 4.11 19.54 2.04
CA ALA A 126 4.87 20.49 2.85
C ALA A 126 3.97 21.35 3.70
N ASN A 127 4.38 21.65 4.92
CA ASN A 127 3.75 22.60 5.83
C ASN A 127 4.74 23.00 6.92
N ARG A 128 4.37 23.88 7.85
CA ARG A 128 5.23 24.31 8.95
C ARG A 128 4.87 23.63 10.25
N GLY A 129 5.89 23.11 10.94
CA GLY A 129 5.80 22.51 12.27
C GLY A 129 5.04 21.19 12.33
N LYS A 130 4.00 21.03 11.50
CA LYS A 130 3.20 19.83 11.43
C LYS A 130 2.69 19.62 10.02
N VAL A 131 2.76 18.40 9.50
CA VAL A 131 2.27 18.02 8.18
C VAL A 131 1.59 16.66 8.26
N GLY A 132 0.48 16.51 7.57
CA GLY A 132 -0.26 15.25 7.54
C GLY A 132 -0.81 14.97 6.16
N ALA A 133 -1.05 13.69 5.91
CA ALA A 133 -1.69 13.23 4.71
C ALA A 133 -2.52 11.98 4.97
N ARG A 134 -3.58 11.79 4.18
CA ARG A 134 -4.45 10.62 4.21
C ARG A 134 -4.11 9.69 3.07
N PHE A 135 -3.66 8.49 3.41
CA PHE A 135 -3.50 7.41 2.47
C PHE A 135 -4.84 6.69 2.33
N CYS A 136 -5.31 6.53 1.09
CA CYS A 136 -6.51 5.77 0.79
C CYS A 136 -6.26 4.81 -0.35
N TRP A 137 -6.85 3.62 -0.23
CA TRP A 137 -6.81 2.63 -1.28
C TRP A 137 -8.16 1.92 -1.37
N GLU A 138 -8.76 1.96 -2.54
CA GLU A 138 -9.95 1.20 -2.89
C GLU A 138 -9.50 0.09 -3.83
N LEU A 139 -9.55 -1.11 -3.29
CA LEU A 139 -9.12 -2.30 -3.99
C LEU A 139 -10.35 -2.93 -4.63
N ALA A 140 -10.73 -2.41 -5.77
CA ALA A 140 -11.69 -3.06 -6.65
C ALA A 140 -11.02 -4.17 -7.49
N ASP A 141 -9.70 -4.36 -7.29
CA ASP A 141 -8.89 -5.09 -8.25
C ASP A 141 -8.71 -6.54 -7.84
N CYS A 142 -9.13 -7.42 -8.73
CA CYS A 142 -8.94 -8.86 -8.64
C CYS A 142 -7.46 -9.29 -8.70
N GLU A 143 -6.52 -8.36 -8.69
CA GLU A 143 -5.09 -8.66 -8.70
C GLU A 143 -4.49 -8.93 -7.33
N LEU A 144 -5.20 -8.56 -6.26
CA LEU A 144 -4.74 -8.70 -4.89
C LEU A 144 -5.38 -9.88 -4.19
N ARG A 145 -4.61 -10.54 -3.34
CA ARG A 145 -5.03 -11.71 -2.57
C ARG A 145 -4.90 -11.47 -1.09
N GLU A 146 -5.67 -12.23 -0.34
CA GLU A 146 -5.39 -12.41 1.07
C GLU A 146 -3.92 -12.83 1.28
N GLY A 147 -3.26 -12.15 2.21
CA GLY A 147 -1.84 -12.39 2.52
C GLY A 147 -0.84 -11.60 1.67
N ASP A 148 -1.25 -10.93 0.60
CA ASP A 148 -0.39 -9.96 -0.08
C ASP A 148 -0.06 -8.81 0.88
N LYS A 149 1.19 -8.37 0.88
CA LYS A 149 1.68 -7.29 1.73
C LYS A 149 2.22 -6.16 0.88
N TYR A 150 1.80 -4.96 1.23
CA TYR A 150 2.34 -3.76 0.63
C TYR A 150 3.02 -2.90 1.69
N PHE A 151 4.04 -2.20 1.27
CA PHE A 151 4.78 -1.31 2.15
C PHE A 151 4.56 0.13 1.70
N VAL A 152 4.31 0.99 2.67
CA VAL A 152 4.27 2.43 2.49
C VAL A 152 5.42 3.01 3.30
N ASP A 153 6.39 3.56 2.62
CA ASP A 153 7.48 4.29 3.25
C ASP A 153 7.08 5.76 3.35
N ALA A 154 7.10 6.30 4.56
CA ALA A 154 6.91 7.71 4.79
C ALA A 154 8.19 8.30 5.39
N LYS A 155 8.63 9.43 4.82
CA LYS A 155 9.81 10.18 5.26
C LYS A 155 9.41 11.60 5.57
N ALA A 156 9.61 12.01 6.81
CA ALA A 156 9.47 13.39 7.24
C ALA A 156 10.85 14.06 7.24
N ILE A 157 10.93 15.26 6.69
CA ILE A 157 12.16 16.03 6.53
C ILE A 157 11.92 17.43 7.06
N LEU A 158 12.69 17.82 8.07
CA LEU A 158 12.67 19.16 8.62
C LEU A 158 13.94 19.89 8.20
N ASP A 159 13.79 21.00 7.49
CA ASP A 159 14.92 21.86 7.15
C ASP A 159 14.97 23.06 8.11
N ARG A 160 16.11 23.20 8.77
CA ARG A 160 16.29 24.20 9.78
C ARG A 160 17.75 24.68 9.89
N CYS A 161 17.94 25.98 9.73
CA CYS A 161 19.25 26.60 9.92
C CYS A 161 20.40 25.94 9.12
N GLY A 162 20.10 25.40 7.94
CA GLY A 162 21.07 24.68 7.13
C GLY A 162 21.38 23.27 7.61
N MET A 163 20.59 22.74 8.55
CA MET A 163 20.64 21.35 9.01
C MET A 163 19.31 20.67 8.67
N THR A 164 19.41 19.42 8.23
CA THR A 164 18.25 18.62 7.86
C THR A 164 18.06 17.49 8.87
N ASP A 165 16.96 17.49 9.59
CA ASP A 165 16.53 16.38 10.45
C ASP A 165 15.56 15.50 9.66
N THR A 166 15.63 14.19 9.85
CA THR A 166 14.74 13.23 9.17
C THR A 166 14.18 12.19 10.11
N ALA A 167 12.92 11.85 9.93
CA ALA A 167 12.28 10.67 10.49
C ALA A 167 11.76 9.78 9.36
N ASN A 168 11.90 8.47 9.52
CA ASN A 168 11.41 7.50 8.54
C ASN A 168 10.55 6.48 9.25
N ILE A 169 9.46 6.07 8.60
CA ILE A 169 8.61 4.97 9.02
C ILE A 169 8.23 4.12 7.81
N GLN A 170 8.22 2.81 8.00
CA GLN A 170 7.67 1.88 7.04
C GLN A 170 6.41 1.26 7.64
N LEU A 171 5.31 1.38 6.92
CA LEU A 171 4.02 0.82 7.29
C LEU A 171 3.74 -0.39 6.42
N THR A 172 3.18 -1.42 7.02
CA THR A 172 2.72 -2.62 6.31
C THR A 172 1.22 -2.56 6.12
N ILE A 173 0.74 -2.78 4.91
CA ILE A 173 -0.68 -2.99 4.61
C ILE A 173 -0.85 -4.48 4.35
N ASN A 174 -1.64 -5.12 5.19
CA ASN A 174 -2.08 -6.50 5.02
C ASN A 174 -3.51 -6.47 4.47
N PHE A 175 -3.86 -7.50 3.70
CA PHE A 175 -5.21 -7.64 3.17
C PHE A 175 -5.91 -8.79 3.85
N GLU A 176 -7.10 -8.47 4.40
CA GLU A 176 -8.09 -9.45 4.77
C GLU A 176 -9.09 -9.55 3.61
N GLY A 177 -9.19 -10.70 3.02
CA GLY A 177 -10.17 -10.98 1.98
C GLY A 177 -11.05 -12.14 2.40
N PRO A 178 -12.22 -12.29 1.77
CA PRO A 178 -12.90 -13.56 1.85
C PRO A 178 -11.91 -14.60 1.34
N GLU A 179 -11.71 -15.66 2.10
CA GLU A 179 -10.98 -16.83 1.59
C GLU A 179 -11.45 -17.09 0.17
N SER A 180 -10.52 -17.16 -0.78
CA SER A 180 -10.84 -17.49 -2.18
C SER A 180 -11.27 -18.94 -2.24
N SER A 181 -12.37 -19.27 -1.59
CA SER A 181 -12.90 -20.60 -1.56
C SER A 181 -13.89 -20.78 -2.71
N ILE A 182 -13.38 -21.34 -3.80
CA ILE A 182 -14.28 -22.08 -4.68
C ILE A 182 -14.87 -23.18 -3.80
N TYR A 183 -16.19 -23.17 -3.65
CA TYR A 183 -16.86 -24.31 -3.04
C TYR A 183 -16.67 -25.52 -3.95
N THR A 184 -15.85 -26.44 -3.47
CA THR A 184 -15.55 -27.72 -4.16
C THR A 184 -16.31 -28.83 -3.43
N PRO A 185 -17.41 -29.35 -3.98
CA PRO A 185 -18.05 -30.52 -3.40
C PRO A 185 -17.04 -31.67 -3.29
N ASN A 186 -16.96 -32.28 -2.11
CA ASN A 186 -16.06 -33.42 -1.91
C ASN A 186 -16.59 -34.71 -2.53
N SER A 187 -17.89 -34.77 -2.81
CA SER A 187 -18.58 -35.95 -3.33
C SER A 187 -19.84 -35.61 -4.06
N PHE A 188 -20.28 -36.49 -4.92
CA PHE A 188 -21.58 -36.44 -5.55
C PHE A 188 -22.08 -37.85 -5.91
N SER A 189 -23.41 -38.02 -6.08
CA SER A 189 -24.01 -39.33 -6.32
C SER A 189 -25.06 -39.26 -7.44
N PRO A 190 -24.66 -39.55 -8.69
CA PRO A 190 -25.57 -39.47 -9.86
C PRO A 190 -26.50 -40.70 -9.88
N ASN A 191 -27.44 -40.77 -8.92
CA ASN A 191 -28.41 -41.87 -8.76
C ASN A 191 -29.83 -41.49 -9.21
N GLY A 192 -30.05 -40.20 -9.52
CA GLY A 192 -31.34 -39.68 -10.02
C GLY A 192 -32.37 -39.38 -8.93
N ASP A 193 -31.94 -39.24 -7.69
CA ASP A 193 -32.82 -38.86 -6.56
C ASP A 193 -33.05 -37.35 -6.41
N GLY A 194 -32.35 -36.53 -7.22
CA GLY A 194 -32.42 -35.08 -7.19
C GLY A 194 -31.49 -34.41 -6.18
N ILE A 195 -30.66 -35.19 -5.46
CA ILE A 195 -29.71 -34.69 -4.46
C ILE A 195 -28.29 -34.96 -4.94
N GLU A 196 -27.54 -33.89 -5.24
CA GLU A 196 -26.14 -33.96 -5.69
C GLU A 196 -25.91 -34.95 -6.84
N ASP A 197 -26.85 -35.06 -7.77
CA ASP A 197 -26.76 -35.90 -8.96
C ASP A 197 -25.72 -35.43 -9.97
N VAL A 198 -25.25 -34.18 -9.82
CA VAL A 198 -24.26 -33.57 -10.70
C VAL A 198 -23.18 -32.87 -9.90
N PHE A 199 -21.97 -33.01 -10.35
CA PHE A 199 -20.85 -32.21 -9.87
C PHE A 199 -20.74 -30.91 -10.65
N ARG A 200 -20.53 -29.80 -9.94
CA ARG A 200 -20.21 -28.48 -10.50
C ARG A 200 -19.31 -27.72 -9.52
N LEU A 201 -18.48 -26.87 -10.06
CA LEU A 201 -17.78 -25.87 -9.27
C LEU A 201 -18.72 -24.70 -9.01
N LYS A 202 -18.78 -24.24 -7.77
CA LYS A 202 -19.51 -23.03 -7.42
C LYS A 202 -18.54 -21.95 -6.96
N ASN A 203 -18.51 -20.86 -7.67
CA ASN A 203 -17.78 -19.66 -7.27
C ASN A 203 -18.77 -18.72 -6.57
N GLU A 204 -19.07 -19.01 -5.29
CA GLU A 204 -20.07 -18.23 -4.52
C GLU A 204 -19.45 -17.02 -3.79
N ALA A 205 -18.15 -17.00 -3.60
CA ALA A 205 -17.49 -16.03 -2.69
C ALA A 205 -16.50 -15.08 -3.38
N ASN A 206 -16.14 -15.33 -4.64
CA ASN A 206 -15.07 -14.57 -5.26
C ASN A 206 -15.39 -14.23 -6.71
N GLU A 207 -15.91 -13.03 -6.93
CA GLU A 207 -16.20 -12.50 -8.27
C GLU A 207 -14.93 -12.35 -9.14
N CYS A 208 -13.76 -12.44 -8.51
CA CYS A 208 -12.48 -12.23 -9.17
C CYS A 208 -11.91 -13.46 -9.86
N LEU A 209 -12.39 -14.65 -9.55
CA LEU A 209 -11.92 -15.88 -10.18
C LEU A 209 -12.87 -16.33 -11.31
N GLU A 210 -12.42 -16.21 -12.53
CA GLU A 210 -13.10 -16.72 -13.71
C GLU A 210 -12.52 -18.09 -14.07
N ILE A 211 -13.33 -19.17 -13.90
CA ILE A 211 -12.93 -20.53 -14.31
C ILE A 211 -12.97 -20.61 -15.82
N THR A 212 -11.85 -20.95 -16.44
CA THR A 212 -11.71 -21.03 -17.89
C THR A 212 -11.71 -22.47 -18.40
N GLN A 213 -11.27 -23.44 -17.58
CA GLN A 213 -11.27 -24.84 -17.97
C GLN A 213 -11.36 -25.74 -16.73
N THR A 214 -12.09 -26.85 -16.85
CA THR A 214 -12.12 -27.91 -15.84
C THR A 214 -11.88 -29.27 -16.48
N LYS A 215 -10.99 -30.06 -15.89
CA LYS A 215 -10.66 -31.42 -16.30
C LYS A 215 -10.83 -32.37 -15.13
N ILE A 216 -11.36 -33.56 -15.40
CA ILE A 216 -11.53 -34.60 -14.39
C ILE A 216 -10.80 -35.86 -14.86
N TYR A 217 -9.97 -36.40 -14.00
CA TYR A 217 -9.13 -37.59 -14.25
C TYR A 217 -9.51 -38.71 -13.29
N ASP A 218 -9.40 -39.94 -13.76
CA ASP A 218 -9.42 -41.12 -12.90
C ASP A 218 -8.08 -41.27 -12.13
N LEU A 219 -7.99 -42.25 -11.20
CA LEU A 219 -6.77 -42.48 -10.42
C LEU A 219 -5.59 -42.98 -11.26
N MET A 220 -5.82 -43.43 -12.51
CA MET A 220 -4.78 -43.84 -13.45
C MET A 220 -4.28 -42.68 -14.30
N GLY A 221 -4.85 -41.48 -14.13
CA GLY A 221 -4.51 -40.30 -14.90
C GLY A 221 -5.23 -40.19 -16.25
N ASN A 222 -6.24 -41.03 -16.52
CA ASN A 222 -7.02 -40.91 -17.75
C ASN A 222 -8.03 -39.77 -17.61
N LEU A 223 -8.10 -38.90 -18.63
CA LEU A 223 -9.09 -37.84 -18.71
C LEU A 223 -10.48 -38.46 -18.97
N VAL A 224 -11.44 -38.21 -18.08
CA VAL A 224 -12.81 -38.73 -18.16
C VAL A 224 -13.83 -37.66 -18.49
N PHE A 225 -13.52 -36.38 -18.22
CA PHE A 225 -14.36 -35.23 -18.51
C PHE A 225 -13.53 -33.98 -18.70
N GLU A 226 -13.99 -33.09 -19.60
CA GLU A 226 -13.40 -31.77 -19.81
C GLU A 226 -14.47 -30.76 -20.18
N SER A 227 -14.35 -29.53 -19.72
CA SER A 227 -15.24 -28.42 -20.08
C SER A 227 -14.53 -27.08 -19.99
N ASP A 228 -14.75 -26.22 -20.99
CA ASP A 228 -14.34 -24.81 -21.00
C ASP A 228 -15.51 -23.89 -20.59
N ASN A 229 -16.65 -24.45 -20.20
CA ASN A 229 -17.79 -23.69 -19.71
C ASN A 229 -17.70 -23.55 -18.20
N PRO A 230 -17.61 -22.32 -17.64
CA PRO A 230 -17.55 -22.11 -16.19
C PRO A 230 -18.78 -22.64 -15.44
N ASN A 231 -19.94 -22.73 -16.13
CA ASN A 231 -21.20 -23.25 -15.60
C ASN A 231 -21.47 -24.71 -15.95
N PHE A 232 -20.42 -25.48 -16.18
CA PHE A 232 -20.56 -26.90 -16.50
C PHE A 232 -21.21 -27.70 -15.38
N PHE A 233 -21.69 -28.87 -15.74
CA PHE A 233 -22.01 -29.93 -14.78
C PHE A 233 -21.50 -31.27 -15.31
N TRP A 234 -21.05 -32.14 -14.42
CA TRP A 234 -20.65 -33.50 -14.71
C TRP A 234 -21.56 -34.49 -14.00
N ASN A 235 -22.18 -35.41 -14.74
CA ASN A 235 -23.10 -36.42 -14.23
C ASN A 235 -22.45 -37.80 -14.05
N GLY A 236 -21.12 -37.87 -14.01
CA GLY A 236 -20.39 -39.13 -13.84
C GLY A 236 -20.33 -39.98 -15.09
N LYS A 237 -20.42 -39.37 -16.30
CA LYS A 237 -20.23 -40.05 -17.57
C LYS A 237 -18.94 -39.58 -18.24
N ASN A 238 -18.35 -40.48 -19.03
CA ASN A 238 -17.18 -40.17 -19.86
C ASN A 238 -17.58 -39.64 -21.23
N PHE A 239 -16.61 -39.39 -22.13
CA PHE A 239 -16.82 -38.87 -23.48
C PHE A 239 -17.64 -39.79 -24.39
N LEU A 240 -17.83 -41.06 -24.01
CA LEU A 240 -18.67 -42.02 -24.75
C LEU A 240 -20.09 -42.12 -24.17
N ASP A 241 -20.49 -41.17 -23.31
CA ASP A 241 -21.76 -41.16 -22.58
C ASP A 241 -21.96 -42.40 -21.67
N LYS A 242 -20.87 -43.06 -21.29
CA LYS A 242 -20.89 -44.21 -20.38
C LYS A 242 -20.58 -43.79 -18.98
N HIS A 243 -21.33 -44.33 -18.03
CA HIS A 243 -21.05 -44.11 -16.60
C HIS A 243 -19.66 -44.61 -16.24
N VAL A 244 -18.88 -43.75 -15.55
CA VAL A 244 -17.62 -44.18 -14.97
C VAL A 244 -17.86 -44.88 -13.62
N SER A 245 -16.90 -45.66 -13.13
CA SER A 245 -17.01 -46.41 -11.86
C SER A 245 -17.08 -45.51 -10.67
N SER A 246 -17.77 -45.96 -9.61
CA SER A 246 -17.66 -45.29 -8.29
C SER A 246 -16.21 -45.28 -7.83
N GLY A 247 -15.73 -44.18 -7.27
CA GLY A 247 -14.35 -44.03 -6.85
C GLY A 247 -13.93 -42.58 -6.71
N ILE A 248 -12.63 -42.38 -6.49
CA ILE A 248 -12.01 -41.08 -6.35
C ILE A 248 -11.53 -40.59 -7.73
N TYR A 249 -11.81 -39.36 -8.03
CA TYR A 249 -11.39 -38.62 -9.22
C TYR A 249 -10.57 -37.43 -8.82
N MET A 250 -9.63 -37.00 -9.67
CA MET A 250 -8.90 -35.77 -9.53
C MET A 250 -9.53 -34.70 -10.43
N VAL A 251 -10.02 -33.65 -9.83
CA VAL A 251 -10.51 -32.47 -10.54
C VAL A 251 -9.35 -31.47 -10.62
N VAL A 252 -9.07 -31.00 -11.82
CA VAL A 252 -8.13 -29.91 -12.10
C VAL A 252 -8.91 -28.80 -12.75
N TYR A 253 -8.82 -27.58 -12.24
CA TYR A 253 -9.41 -26.44 -12.91
C TYR A 253 -8.38 -25.34 -13.12
N GLU A 254 -8.52 -24.67 -14.24
CA GLU A 254 -7.78 -23.47 -14.61
C GLU A 254 -8.72 -22.28 -14.57
N GLY A 255 -8.22 -21.16 -14.13
CA GLY A 255 -8.97 -19.90 -14.10
C GLY A 255 -8.05 -18.70 -14.16
N ASN A 256 -8.66 -17.55 -14.37
CA ASN A 256 -8.00 -16.26 -14.28
C ASN A 256 -8.45 -15.57 -13.00
N TYR A 257 -7.51 -15.13 -12.19
CA TYR A 257 -7.73 -14.25 -11.06
C TYR A 257 -7.15 -12.88 -11.41
N GLY A 258 -7.99 -11.97 -11.87
CA GLY A 258 -7.52 -10.76 -12.54
C GLY A 258 -6.68 -11.12 -13.77
N SER A 259 -5.46 -10.62 -13.83
CA SER A 259 -4.50 -10.91 -14.91
C SER A 259 -3.72 -12.21 -14.72
N ARG A 260 -3.86 -12.90 -13.60
CA ARG A 260 -3.07 -14.10 -13.25
C ARG A 260 -3.79 -15.38 -13.59
N LYS A 261 -3.10 -16.28 -14.27
CA LYS A 261 -3.60 -17.63 -14.51
C LYS A 261 -3.35 -18.51 -13.28
N GLU A 262 -4.39 -19.23 -12.85
CA GLU A 262 -4.34 -20.17 -11.74
C GLU A 262 -4.70 -21.57 -12.17
N VAL A 263 -4.04 -22.55 -11.58
CA VAL A 263 -4.34 -23.97 -11.76
C VAL A 263 -4.42 -24.60 -10.37
N ASN A 264 -5.57 -25.17 -10.06
CA ASN A 264 -5.83 -25.80 -8.79
C ASN A 264 -6.38 -27.21 -9.00
N SER A 265 -6.24 -28.06 -7.98
CA SER A 265 -6.73 -29.44 -8.03
C SER A 265 -7.22 -29.92 -6.68
N PHE A 266 -8.22 -30.83 -6.70
CA PHE A 266 -8.74 -31.49 -5.51
C PHE A 266 -9.31 -32.87 -5.85
N LYS A 267 -9.61 -33.65 -4.80
CA LYS A 267 -10.20 -34.99 -4.93
C LYS A 267 -11.71 -34.91 -4.83
N LEU A 268 -12.39 -35.61 -5.74
CA LEU A 268 -13.84 -35.73 -5.82
C LEU A 268 -14.22 -37.22 -5.70
N LEU A 269 -15.10 -37.56 -4.77
CA LEU A 269 -15.64 -38.90 -4.61
C LEU A 269 -16.95 -39.02 -5.42
N LEU A 270 -17.00 -39.98 -6.33
CA LEU A 270 -18.24 -40.40 -6.99
C LEU A 270 -18.72 -41.72 -6.38
N TYR A 271 -19.95 -41.78 -5.94
CA TYR A 271 -20.58 -43.02 -5.48
C TYR A 271 -21.99 -43.17 -6.07
N ARG A 272 -22.44 -44.43 -6.25
CA ARG A 272 -23.78 -44.79 -6.71
C ARG A 272 -24.33 -45.89 -5.86
#